data_9281db09337d7de279cfb53229917f57
#
_entry.id   9281db09337d7de279cfb53229917f57
#
_cell.length_a   1.000
_cell.length_b   1.000
_cell.length_c   1.000
_cell.angle_alpha   90.00
_cell.angle_beta   90.00
_cell.angle_gamma   90.00
#
_symmetry.space_group_name_H-M   'P 1'
#
loop_
_entity.id
_entity.type
_entity.pdbx_description
1 polymer ?
#
loop_
_entity_poly.entity_id
_entity_poly.type
_entity_poly.pdbx_seq_one_letter_code
_entity_poly.pdbx_strand_id
1 'polypeptide(L)'
;ITALTMEYQVTNTETSEQYQVREAYRLRYTSTRIYLLAYERWTDKILEPGRQLVEDGKLSFGIQSSEPVYMKNTEENVVGFIEQGQLWSYDYGQNRLSRVYGFTDGQDGRADWKEHDFRLLKVDDTGSMDFLLYGYMNRGRYEGRSGVMFCHYDALMNTVEELFFVPSDQSYAAMKEDIGDLAVQNGNGKAWLCWQGNLLQINLDDHSVTILARNVNASDLQVSDSGLLAAWNDEDSGDICLLNTSTGVVSRIEAGDGEVLKTLGFMEEDLIYGAGYSSDIYTDQAGKEMQPLYCVTIRDQAGKDVRQFEYSSKGKYVSGVTIVENRIDLTCVAKASDGSWQEALSEPITYTSETHTNLLKLSTVYDEVHRNEYVLTYGGNIRKGSMKQPNVRLVLYEGSRIVDAGDASVKQYLAYRYDGSAEGFETLTEAVQYA
;
A
#
# COMPACT_ATOMS: atom_id res chain seq x y z
N ILE A 1 20.49 -1.56 -28.48
CA ILE A 1 19.94 -0.62 -27.46
C ILE A 1 20.55 -1.04 -26.13
N THR A 2 20.95 -0.07 -25.33
CA THR A 2 21.53 -0.27 -24.00
C THR A 2 20.72 0.57 -23.01
N ALA A 3 20.30 -0.03 -21.90
CA ALA A 3 19.77 0.68 -20.74
C ALA A 3 20.92 0.91 -19.75
N LEU A 4 20.95 2.06 -19.13
CA LEU A 4 21.93 2.43 -18.09
C LEU A 4 21.18 3.19 -17.00
N THR A 5 21.33 2.75 -15.76
CA THR A 5 20.88 3.48 -14.58
C THR A 5 22.08 3.96 -13.78
N MET A 6 22.03 5.21 -13.33
CA MET A 6 23.05 5.79 -12.44
C MET A 6 22.36 6.28 -11.17
N GLU A 7 22.97 5.99 -10.02
CA GLU A 7 22.54 6.49 -8.72
C GLU A 7 23.70 7.20 -8.05
N TYR A 8 23.44 8.40 -7.51
CA TYR A 8 24.45 9.19 -6.82
C TYR A 8 23.81 10.19 -5.85
N GLN A 9 24.62 10.68 -4.91
CA GLN A 9 24.19 11.73 -3.99
C GLN A 9 24.75 13.08 -4.38
N VAL A 10 23.96 14.12 -4.21
CA VAL A 10 24.34 15.50 -4.44
C VAL A 10 24.16 16.29 -3.15
N THR A 11 25.17 17.09 -2.77
CA THR A 11 25.09 18.00 -1.65
C THR A 11 25.05 19.44 -2.17
N ASN A 12 24.02 20.19 -1.78
CA ASN A 12 23.98 21.62 -2.02
C ASN A 12 24.99 22.31 -1.09
N THR A 13 25.98 22.98 -1.66
CA THR A 13 27.07 23.61 -0.90
C THR A 13 26.67 24.84 -0.08
N GLU A 14 25.53 25.47 -0.44
CA GLU A 14 25.03 26.65 0.27
C GLU A 14 24.14 26.26 1.46
N THR A 15 23.21 25.31 1.25
CA THR A 15 22.26 24.87 2.27
C THR A 15 22.75 23.63 3.01
N SER A 16 23.76 22.91 2.46
CA SER A 16 24.24 21.60 2.89
C SER A 16 23.14 20.51 2.82
N GLU A 17 22.07 20.72 2.11
CA GLU A 17 21.04 19.71 1.88
C GLU A 17 21.57 18.60 0.99
N GLN A 18 21.13 17.37 1.26
CA GLN A 18 21.53 16.20 0.51
C GLN A 18 20.37 15.66 -0.31
N TYR A 19 20.67 15.21 -1.51
CA TYR A 19 19.69 14.67 -2.44
C TYR A 19 20.19 13.35 -3.00
N GLN A 20 19.32 12.36 -3.04
CA GLN A 20 19.52 11.15 -3.81
C GLN A 20 19.04 11.39 -5.23
N VAL A 21 19.91 11.16 -6.21
CA VAL A 21 19.57 11.29 -7.64
C VAL A 21 19.66 9.93 -8.30
N ARG A 22 18.65 9.59 -9.07
CA ARG A 22 18.62 8.43 -9.95
C ARG A 22 18.35 8.91 -11.37
N GLU A 23 19.13 8.43 -12.33
CA GLU A 23 18.96 8.73 -13.75
C GLU A 23 18.91 7.45 -14.56
N ALA A 24 17.94 7.33 -15.44
CA ALA A 24 17.80 6.22 -16.37
C ALA A 24 17.96 6.70 -17.82
N TYR A 25 18.77 5.97 -18.57
CA TYR A 25 19.09 6.26 -19.96
C TYR A 25 18.76 5.07 -20.84
N ARG A 26 18.08 5.31 -21.96
CA ARG A 26 17.94 4.35 -23.05
C ARG A 26 18.75 4.86 -24.24
N LEU A 27 19.78 4.11 -24.61
CA LEU A 27 20.79 4.52 -25.56
C LEU A 27 20.83 3.59 -26.77
N ARG A 28 21.12 4.15 -27.95
CA ARG A 28 21.44 3.36 -29.15
C ARG A 28 22.81 3.78 -29.66
N TYR A 29 23.76 2.87 -29.66
CA TYR A 29 25.07 3.05 -30.25
C TYR A 29 25.08 2.72 -31.73
N THR A 30 25.75 3.56 -32.51
CA THR A 30 26.14 3.30 -33.90
C THR A 30 27.63 3.56 -34.06
N SER A 31 28.23 3.15 -35.17
CA SER A 31 29.66 3.36 -35.43
C SER A 31 30.07 4.84 -35.47
N THR A 32 29.13 5.74 -35.60
CA THR A 32 29.40 7.19 -35.73
C THR A 32 29.04 7.99 -34.48
N ARG A 33 28.02 7.55 -33.70
CA ARG A 33 27.56 8.31 -32.52
C ARG A 33 26.63 7.47 -31.62
N ILE A 34 26.42 8.02 -30.42
CA ILE A 34 25.40 7.52 -29.46
C ILE A 34 24.16 8.39 -29.61
N TYR A 35 23.00 7.75 -29.70
CA TYR A 35 21.71 8.40 -29.68
C TYR A 35 21.06 8.20 -28.31
N LEU A 36 20.60 9.27 -27.70
CA LEU A 36 19.75 9.23 -26.52
C LEU A 36 18.30 9.00 -27.01
N LEU A 37 17.72 7.86 -26.61
CA LEU A 37 16.36 7.48 -26.98
C LEU A 37 15.35 7.86 -25.92
N ALA A 38 15.74 7.73 -24.62
CA ALA A 38 14.96 8.18 -23.49
C ALA A 38 15.90 8.57 -22.35
N TYR A 39 15.45 9.49 -21.51
CA TYR A 39 16.12 9.96 -20.32
C TYR A 39 15.09 10.35 -19.29
N GLU A 40 15.25 9.83 -18.08
CA GLU A 40 14.45 10.18 -16.92
C GLU A 40 15.37 10.45 -15.73
N ARG A 41 14.94 11.37 -14.86
CA ARG A 41 15.68 11.73 -13.65
C ARG A 41 14.71 11.90 -12.49
N TRP A 42 15.03 11.23 -11.41
CA TRP A 42 14.35 11.34 -10.12
C TRP A 42 15.30 11.98 -9.12
N THR A 43 14.78 12.84 -8.27
CA THR A 43 15.56 13.56 -7.28
C THR A 43 14.77 13.62 -5.99
N ASP A 44 15.28 12.98 -4.94
CA ASP A 44 14.65 12.88 -3.63
C ASP A 44 15.54 13.55 -2.59
N LYS A 45 14.98 14.45 -1.79
CA LYS A 45 15.71 15.08 -0.68
C LYS A 45 15.91 14.04 0.43
N ILE A 46 17.14 13.91 0.92
CA ILE A 46 17.47 12.99 2.00
C ILE A 46 17.03 13.62 3.34
N LEU A 47 16.26 12.85 4.10
CA LEU A 47 15.86 13.22 5.45
C LEU A 47 17.09 13.17 6.37
N GLU A 48 17.53 14.32 6.88
CA GLU A 48 18.68 14.40 7.79
C GLU A 48 18.19 14.59 9.24
N PRO A 49 18.32 13.55 10.09
CA PRO A 49 18.08 13.70 11.52
C PRO A 49 19.01 14.78 12.11
N GLY A 50 18.49 15.64 12.95
CA GLY A 50 19.27 16.73 13.57
C GLY A 50 19.03 18.11 12.93
N ARG A 51 18.46 18.17 11.73
CA ARG A 51 17.94 19.42 11.15
C ARG A 51 16.55 19.72 11.64
N GLN A 52 16.15 20.99 11.53
CA GLN A 52 14.78 21.39 11.80
C GLN A 52 13.88 20.90 10.64
N LEU A 53 13.30 19.70 10.81
CA LEU A 53 12.40 19.09 9.84
C LEU A 53 10.97 19.61 9.97
N VAL A 54 10.66 20.20 11.13
CA VAL A 54 9.35 20.73 11.45
C VAL A 54 9.44 22.22 11.69
N GLU A 55 8.75 22.99 10.86
CA GLU A 55 8.62 24.43 10.97
C GLU A 55 7.15 24.83 10.82
N ASP A 56 6.68 25.72 11.67
CA ASP A 56 5.32 26.27 11.63
C ASP A 56 4.19 25.21 11.49
N GLY A 57 4.34 24.07 12.16
CA GLY A 57 3.35 23.01 12.10
C GLY A 57 3.45 22.12 10.87
N LYS A 58 4.55 22.17 10.15
CA LYS A 58 4.76 21.40 8.91
C LYS A 58 5.98 20.51 9.06
N LEU A 59 5.82 19.24 8.68
CA LEU A 59 6.94 18.32 8.46
C LEU A 59 7.26 18.32 6.97
N SER A 60 8.44 18.83 6.58
CA SER A 60 8.84 18.87 5.18
C SER A 60 9.59 17.59 4.79
N PHE A 61 9.10 16.89 3.77
CA PHE A 61 9.84 15.85 3.05
C PHE A 61 10.74 16.43 1.97
N GLY A 62 10.56 17.71 1.61
CA GLY A 62 11.24 18.36 0.50
C GLY A 62 10.79 17.85 -0.86
N ILE A 63 11.71 17.88 -1.84
CA ILE A 63 11.47 17.33 -3.18
C ILE A 63 11.48 15.81 -3.09
N GLN A 64 10.44 15.17 -3.60
CA GLN A 64 10.33 13.72 -3.72
C GLN A 64 9.82 13.37 -5.11
N SER A 65 10.34 12.29 -5.69
CA SER A 65 9.96 11.79 -7.02
C SER A 65 8.61 11.09 -7.04
N SER A 66 8.15 10.63 -5.88
CA SER A 66 6.82 10.05 -5.66
C SER A 66 6.19 10.61 -4.40
N GLU A 67 4.90 10.44 -4.27
CA GLU A 67 4.18 10.83 -3.06
C GLU A 67 4.68 10.02 -1.86
N PRO A 68 5.03 10.69 -0.73
CA PRO A 68 5.47 10.01 0.47
C PRO A 68 4.39 9.07 1.03
N VAL A 69 4.80 7.84 1.36
CA VAL A 69 3.92 6.87 2.01
C VAL A 69 3.87 7.17 3.50
N TYR A 70 2.69 7.41 4.02
CA TYR A 70 2.49 7.69 5.44
C TYR A 70 1.18 7.10 5.96
N MET A 71 1.10 6.91 7.27
CA MET A 71 -0.09 6.51 8.00
C MET A 71 -0.17 7.27 9.31
N LYS A 72 -1.36 7.72 9.69
CA LYS A 72 -1.63 8.46 10.92
C LYS A 72 -2.46 7.62 11.89
N ASN A 73 -2.36 7.91 13.20
CA ASN A 73 -3.27 7.34 14.18
C ASN A 73 -4.64 8.04 14.14
N THR A 74 -5.62 7.52 14.87
CA THR A 74 -7.01 8.05 14.91
C THR A 74 -7.07 9.49 15.43
N GLU A 75 -6.25 9.84 16.42
CA GLU A 75 -6.15 11.21 16.96
C GLU A 75 -5.34 12.17 16.05
N GLU A 76 -4.76 11.68 14.98
CA GLU A 76 -3.94 12.43 14.03
C GLU A 76 -2.77 13.20 14.65
N ASN A 77 -2.25 12.73 15.76
CA ASN A 77 -1.13 13.36 16.49
C ASN A 77 0.19 12.59 16.36
N VAL A 78 0.15 11.37 15.79
CA VAL A 78 1.33 10.58 15.44
C VAL A 78 1.22 10.15 13.99
N VAL A 79 2.35 10.21 13.28
CA VAL A 79 2.47 9.76 11.90
C VAL A 79 3.66 8.82 11.75
N GLY A 80 3.41 7.65 11.15
CA GLY A 80 4.43 6.78 10.59
C GLY A 80 4.64 7.10 9.13
N PHE A 81 5.88 7.15 8.65
CA PHE A 81 6.17 7.39 7.25
C PHE A 81 7.43 6.65 6.79
N ILE A 82 7.47 6.38 5.50
CA ILE A 82 8.58 5.68 4.87
C ILE A 82 9.37 6.68 4.06
N GLU A 83 10.68 6.72 4.31
CA GLU A 83 11.60 7.62 3.62
C GLU A 83 12.90 6.88 3.34
N GLN A 84 13.23 6.75 2.05
CA GLN A 84 14.49 6.15 1.57
C GLN A 84 14.81 4.76 2.16
N GLY A 85 13.82 3.86 2.18
CA GLY A 85 13.98 2.52 2.72
C GLY A 85 14.18 2.50 4.25
N GLN A 86 13.69 3.51 4.95
CA GLN A 86 13.64 3.59 6.40
C GLN A 86 12.25 3.94 6.86
N LEU A 87 11.83 3.36 7.97
CA LEU A 87 10.56 3.66 8.64
C LEU A 87 10.78 4.64 9.77
N TRP A 88 10.02 5.70 9.78
CA TRP A 88 10.06 6.78 10.76
C TRP A 88 8.72 6.94 11.47
N SER A 89 8.78 7.44 12.69
CA SER A 89 7.63 7.88 13.49
C SER A 89 7.85 9.31 13.94
N TYR A 90 6.86 10.18 13.72
CA TYR A 90 6.85 11.54 14.28
C TYR A 90 5.62 11.75 15.16
N ASP A 91 5.86 12.06 16.42
CA ASP A 91 4.87 12.41 17.42
C ASP A 91 4.84 13.94 17.58
N TYR A 92 3.75 14.56 17.08
CA TYR A 92 3.56 16.01 17.12
C TYR A 92 3.41 16.52 18.56
N GLY A 93 2.75 15.78 19.45
CA GLY A 93 2.51 16.17 20.83
C GLY A 93 3.79 16.27 21.65
N GLN A 94 4.74 15.38 21.38
CA GLN A 94 6.03 15.31 22.08
C GLN A 94 7.17 15.97 21.30
N ASN A 95 6.96 16.40 20.07
CA ASN A 95 7.98 16.82 19.10
C ASN A 95 9.15 15.80 19.05
N ARG A 96 8.79 14.53 18.81
CA ARG A 96 9.70 13.40 18.84
C ARG A 96 9.72 12.71 17.48
N LEU A 97 10.92 12.63 16.87
CA LEU A 97 11.18 11.88 15.66
C LEU A 97 11.98 10.62 16.02
N SER A 98 11.47 9.46 15.70
CA SER A 98 12.14 8.17 15.91
C SER A 98 12.37 7.47 14.57
N ARG A 99 13.58 7.02 14.30
CA ARG A 99 13.83 6.07 13.21
C ARG A 99 13.46 4.68 13.71
N VAL A 100 12.25 4.23 13.36
CA VAL A 100 11.68 2.97 13.86
C VAL A 100 12.46 1.77 13.35
N TYR A 101 12.74 1.71 12.03
CA TYR A 101 13.51 0.63 11.45
C TYR A 101 14.26 1.10 10.19
N GLY A 102 15.40 0.46 9.91
CA GLY A 102 16.20 0.67 8.71
C GLY A 102 17.53 -0.07 8.80
N PHE A 103 18.05 -0.49 7.66
CA PHE A 103 19.32 -1.21 7.61
C PHE A 103 20.54 -0.30 7.57
N THR A 104 20.37 0.95 7.14
CA THR A 104 21.45 1.92 6.97
C THR A 104 21.99 2.37 8.34
N ASP A 105 23.26 2.14 8.59
CA ASP A 105 23.98 2.59 9.77
C ASP A 105 25.02 3.69 9.48
N GLY A 106 25.16 4.06 8.20
CA GLY A 106 26.10 5.06 7.70
C GLY A 106 27.57 4.59 7.65
N GLN A 107 27.86 3.33 7.96
CA GLN A 107 29.21 2.81 8.05
C GLN A 107 29.53 1.71 7.03
N ASP A 108 28.53 1.00 6.54
CA ASP A 108 28.71 -0.15 5.66
C ASP A 108 27.80 -0.06 4.44
N GLY A 109 28.39 0.08 3.23
CA GLY A 109 27.67 0.18 1.96
C GLY A 109 26.79 -1.03 1.62
N ARG A 110 26.94 -2.17 2.31
CA ARG A 110 26.00 -3.30 2.13
C ARG A 110 24.62 -2.97 2.68
N ALA A 111 24.54 -2.11 3.71
CA ALA A 111 23.30 -1.67 4.28
C ALA A 111 22.50 -0.73 3.34
N ASP A 112 23.17 -0.17 2.35
CA ASP A 112 22.56 0.74 1.37
C ASP A 112 21.89 0.00 0.20
N TRP A 113 21.94 -1.34 0.20
CA TRP A 113 21.22 -2.15 -0.79
C TRP A 113 19.72 -1.94 -0.65
N LYS A 114 19.06 -1.50 -1.75
CA LYS A 114 17.70 -0.94 -1.70
C LYS A 114 16.61 -1.93 -2.09
N GLU A 115 16.89 -3.22 -2.27
CA GLU A 115 15.86 -4.21 -2.60
C GLU A 115 15.06 -4.65 -1.36
N HIS A 116 14.56 -3.66 -0.62
CA HIS A 116 13.61 -3.83 0.47
C HIS A 116 12.73 -2.59 0.58
N ASP A 117 11.56 -2.75 1.18
CA ASP A 117 10.64 -1.66 1.49
C ASP A 117 9.78 -2.05 2.70
N PHE A 118 8.97 -1.09 3.14
CA PHE A 118 8.06 -1.25 4.26
C PHE A 118 6.62 -1.11 3.80
N ARG A 119 5.72 -1.76 4.53
CA ARG A 119 4.29 -1.47 4.46
C ARG A 119 3.78 -1.20 5.87
N LEU A 120 3.25 0.00 6.07
CA LEU A 120 2.55 0.35 7.30
C LEU A 120 1.18 -0.32 7.30
N LEU A 121 0.80 -0.93 8.43
CA LEU A 121 -0.45 -1.65 8.59
C LEU A 121 -1.36 -0.96 9.58
N LYS A 122 -0.77 -0.40 10.65
CA LYS A 122 -1.50 0.28 11.70
C LYS A 122 -0.60 1.26 12.43
N VAL A 123 -1.17 2.40 12.83
CA VAL A 123 -0.64 3.32 13.84
C VAL A 123 -1.73 3.48 14.88
N ASP A 124 -1.48 3.06 16.11
CA ASP A 124 -2.47 3.17 17.19
C ASP A 124 -2.39 4.53 17.94
N ASP A 125 -3.30 4.75 18.89
CA ASP A 125 -3.37 6.01 19.64
C ASP A 125 -2.22 6.21 20.63
N THR A 126 -1.43 5.16 20.92
CA THR A 126 -0.18 5.28 21.69
C THR A 126 0.99 5.66 20.79
N GLY A 127 0.82 5.63 19.47
CA GLY A 127 1.86 5.82 18.47
C GLY A 127 2.64 4.56 18.16
N SER A 128 2.19 3.39 18.68
CA SER A 128 2.76 2.10 18.33
C SER A 128 2.31 1.70 16.92
N MET A 129 3.11 0.90 16.23
CA MET A 129 2.91 0.59 14.82
C MET A 129 3.09 -0.89 14.54
N ASP A 130 2.19 -1.44 13.72
CA ASP A 130 2.40 -2.71 13.04
C ASP A 130 2.84 -2.44 11.61
N PHE A 131 3.85 -3.17 11.16
CA PHE A 131 4.38 -2.98 9.82
C PHE A 131 5.02 -4.25 9.26
N LEU A 132 5.09 -4.33 7.95
CA LEU A 132 5.88 -5.31 7.23
C LEU A 132 7.19 -4.68 6.76
N LEU A 133 8.26 -5.46 6.84
CA LEU A 133 9.49 -5.25 6.09
C LEU A 133 9.59 -6.40 5.07
N TYR A 134 9.68 -6.10 3.80
CA TYR A 134 9.74 -7.11 2.75
C TYR A 134 10.89 -6.83 1.76
N GLY A 135 11.39 -7.88 1.16
CA GLY A 135 12.54 -7.83 0.26
C GLY A 135 13.75 -8.57 0.83
N TYR A 136 14.93 -8.09 0.50
CA TYR A 136 16.20 -8.66 0.95
C TYR A 136 16.59 -8.11 2.31
N MET A 137 16.86 -9.01 3.27
CA MET A 137 17.26 -8.64 4.64
C MET A 137 18.76 -8.35 4.66
N ASN A 138 19.12 -7.05 4.70
CA ASN A 138 20.52 -6.59 4.66
C ASN A 138 21.26 -6.81 5.98
N ARG A 139 20.53 -6.90 7.08
CA ARG A 139 21.04 -7.03 8.45
C ARG A 139 20.07 -7.81 9.31
N GLY A 140 20.55 -8.15 10.49
CA GLY A 140 19.73 -8.76 11.52
C GLY A 140 19.72 -10.28 11.47
N ARG A 141 18.73 -10.88 12.10
CA ARG A 141 18.60 -12.33 12.28
C ARG A 141 18.49 -13.09 10.95
N TYR A 142 17.84 -12.47 9.97
CA TYR A 142 17.58 -13.07 8.66
C TYR A 142 18.47 -12.52 7.55
N GLU A 143 19.61 -11.91 7.90
CA GLU A 143 20.58 -11.38 6.93
C GLU A 143 20.89 -12.41 5.82
N GLY A 144 20.84 -11.97 4.57
CA GLY A 144 21.08 -12.80 3.39
C GLY A 144 19.88 -13.59 2.90
N ARG A 145 18.70 -13.39 3.48
CA ARG A 145 17.44 -14.00 3.03
C ARG A 145 16.51 -12.96 2.44
N SER A 146 15.67 -13.39 1.51
CA SER A 146 14.54 -12.61 1.00
C SER A 146 13.23 -13.13 1.61
N GLY A 147 12.25 -12.24 1.80
CA GLY A 147 10.95 -12.59 2.36
C GLY A 147 10.24 -11.41 3.00
N VAL A 148 9.24 -11.71 3.80
CA VAL A 148 8.41 -10.74 4.53
C VAL A 148 8.60 -10.95 6.02
N MET A 149 8.92 -9.88 6.74
CA MET A 149 9.04 -9.86 8.19
C MET A 149 7.92 -9.01 8.77
N PHE A 150 7.14 -9.57 9.68
CA PHE A 150 6.13 -8.86 10.44
C PHE A 150 6.75 -8.30 11.72
N CYS A 151 6.57 -6.98 11.94
CA CYS A 151 7.17 -6.27 13.07
C CYS A 151 6.13 -5.46 13.83
N HIS A 152 6.37 -5.31 15.12
CA HIS A 152 5.64 -4.42 16.00
C HIS A 152 6.59 -3.39 16.63
N TYR A 153 6.25 -2.11 16.53
CA TYR A 153 6.93 -1.01 17.23
C TYR A 153 6.10 -0.55 18.42
N ASP A 154 6.65 -0.69 19.62
CA ASP A 154 6.10 -0.12 20.86
C ASP A 154 6.65 1.30 21.07
N ALA A 155 5.79 2.31 20.93
CA ALA A 155 6.18 3.71 21.05
C ALA A 155 6.52 4.11 22.49
N LEU A 156 5.93 3.47 23.51
CA LEU A 156 6.18 3.77 24.91
C LEU A 156 7.55 3.26 25.36
N MET A 157 7.89 2.02 24.96
CA MET A 157 9.18 1.40 25.25
C MET A 157 10.26 1.82 24.25
N ASN A 158 9.86 2.40 23.13
CA ASN A 158 10.72 2.76 22.00
C ASN A 158 11.52 1.55 21.51
N THR A 159 10.83 0.44 21.26
CA THR A 159 11.40 -0.84 20.87
C THR A 159 10.68 -1.41 19.66
N VAL A 160 11.40 -2.15 18.82
CA VAL A 160 10.82 -2.95 17.74
C VAL A 160 11.01 -4.42 18.03
N GLU A 161 9.95 -5.19 17.84
CA GLU A 161 9.96 -6.65 17.91
C GLU A 161 9.74 -7.23 16.51
N GLU A 162 10.62 -8.19 16.13
CA GLU A 162 10.45 -9.01 14.93
C GLU A 162 9.60 -10.23 15.32
N LEU A 163 8.34 -10.29 14.87
CA LEU A 163 7.39 -11.30 15.31
C LEU A 163 7.55 -12.62 14.54
N PHE A 164 7.54 -12.54 13.20
CA PHE A 164 7.79 -13.73 12.36
C PHE A 164 8.34 -13.32 10.99
N PHE A 165 8.93 -14.30 10.30
CA PHE A 165 9.51 -14.14 8.96
C PHE A 165 8.99 -15.22 8.02
N VAL A 166 8.47 -14.80 6.88
CA VAL A 166 8.02 -15.67 5.79
C VAL A 166 9.05 -15.60 4.67
N PRO A 167 9.86 -16.65 4.45
CA PRO A 167 10.86 -16.63 3.39
C PRO A 167 10.22 -16.67 2.00
N SER A 168 10.92 -16.09 1.03
CA SER A 168 10.54 -16.11 -0.37
C SER A 168 11.77 -16.20 -1.26
N ASP A 169 11.63 -16.92 -2.38
CA ASP A 169 12.63 -16.97 -3.47
C ASP A 169 12.33 -15.98 -4.60
N GLN A 170 11.28 -15.17 -4.45
CA GLN A 170 10.89 -14.18 -5.44
C GLN A 170 11.82 -12.97 -5.43
N SER A 171 11.85 -12.25 -6.56
CA SER A 171 12.49 -10.94 -6.64
C SER A 171 11.75 -9.91 -5.77
N TYR A 172 12.45 -8.86 -5.36
CA TYR A 172 11.84 -7.76 -4.61
C TYR A 172 10.63 -7.16 -5.34
N ALA A 173 10.74 -6.99 -6.67
CA ALA A 173 9.64 -6.46 -7.48
C ALA A 173 8.39 -7.36 -7.43
N ALA A 174 8.58 -8.68 -7.54
CA ALA A 174 7.46 -9.64 -7.42
C ALA A 174 6.86 -9.61 -6.00
N MET A 175 7.70 -9.57 -4.96
CA MET A 175 7.22 -9.47 -3.59
C MET A 175 6.37 -8.23 -3.36
N LYS A 176 6.74 -7.10 -3.96
CA LYS A 176 6.00 -5.85 -3.84
C LYS A 176 4.57 -5.94 -4.40
N GLU A 177 4.39 -6.67 -5.51
CA GLU A 177 3.08 -6.90 -6.13
C GLU A 177 2.25 -7.96 -5.39
N ASP A 178 2.91 -8.96 -4.80
CA ASP A 178 2.24 -10.11 -4.17
C ASP A 178 1.76 -9.84 -2.73
N ILE A 179 2.23 -8.77 -2.09
CA ILE A 179 1.80 -8.41 -0.73
C ILE A 179 0.43 -7.75 -0.77
N GLY A 180 -0.56 -8.43 -0.17
CA GLY A 180 -1.88 -7.86 0.08
C GLY A 180 -1.90 -6.88 1.26
N ASP A 181 -2.96 -6.08 1.35
CA ASP A 181 -3.12 -5.07 2.39
C ASP A 181 -3.45 -5.67 3.77
N LEU A 182 -3.88 -6.94 3.81
CA LEU A 182 -4.16 -7.62 5.06
C LEU A 182 -2.88 -8.14 5.71
N ALA A 183 -2.46 -7.46 6.77
CA ALA A 183 -1.54 -7.98 7.75
C ALA A 183 -1.90 -7.36 9.11
N VAL A 184 -2.55 -8.14 9.95
CA VAL A 184 -3.12 -7.68 11.23
C VAL A 184 -2.75 -8.68 12.32
N GLN A 185 -2.35 -8.16 13.46
CA GLN A 185 -2.23 -8.93 14.70
C GLN A 185 -3.40 -8.57 15.62
N ASN A 186 -4.14 -9.55 16.09
CA ASN A 186 -5.11 -9.31 17.15
C ASN A 186 -4.56 -9.69 18.53
N GLY A 187 -5.17 -9.13 19.58
CA GLY A 187 -4.79 -9.42 20.97
C GLY A 187 -5.00 -10.87 21.42
N ASN A 188 -5.50 -11.76 20.56
CA ASN A 188 -5.77 -13.18 20.84
C ASN A 188 -4.66 -14.11 20.32
N GLY A 189 -3.46 -13.61 20.07
CA GLY A 189 -2.32 -14.39 19.64
C GLY A 189 -2.40 -14.89 18.20
N LYS A 190 -3.19 -14.25 17.34
CA LYS A 190 -3.31 -14.57 15.92
C LYS A 190 -2.91 -13.40 15.05
N ALA A 191 -2.25 -13.70 13.94
CA ALA A 191 -1.97 -12.77 12.86
C ALA A 191 -2.55 -13.28 11.55
N TRP A 192 -2.93 -12.38 10.68
CA TRP A 192 -3.38 -12.66 9.31
C TRP A 192 -2.44 -11.98 8.33
N LEU A 193 -2.15 -12.68 7.25
CA LEU A 193 -1.27 -12.18 6.18
C LEU A 193 -1.79 -12.68 4.83
N CYS A 194 -2.01 -11.76 3.89
CA CYS A 194 -2.17 -12.13 2.48
C CYS A 194 -0.80 -12.07 1.80
N TRP A 195 -0.35 -13.23 1.34
CA TRP A 195 0.98 -13.39 0.77
C TRP A 195 1.00 -14.44 -0.32
N GLN A 196 1.50 -14.07 -1.50
CA GLN A 196 1.62 -14.97 -2.65
C GLN A 196 0.30 -15.70 -3.01
N GLY A 197 -0.80 -14.97 -2.98
CA GLY A 197 -2.13 -15.50 -3.25
C GLY A 197 -2.69 -16.42 -2.16
N ASN A 198 -2.03 -16.53 -1.02
CA ASN A 198 -2.54 -17.26 0.12
C ASN A 198 -2.98 -16.29 1.22
N LEU A 199 -4.18 -16.47 1.72
CA LEU A 199 -4.63 -15.81 2.94
C LEU A 199 -4.32 -16.70 4.13
N LEU A 200 -3.35 -16.28 4.93
CA LEU A 200 -2.79 -17.05 6.04
C LEU A 200 -3.37 -16.59 7.38
N GLN A 201 -3.73 -17.53 8.23
CA GLN A 201 -3.88 -17.32 9.67
C GLN A 201 -2.68 -17.94 10.37
N ILE A 202 -1.94 -17.13 11.11
CA ILE A 202 -0.74 -17.52 11.84
C ILE A 202 -1.06 -17.46 13.33
N ASN A 203 -0.86 -18.56 14.03
CA ASN A 203 -0.95 -18.61 15.49
C ASN A 203 0.42 -18.18 16.05
N LEU A 204 0.46 -17.12 16.85
CA LEU A 204 1.71 -16.56 17.40
C LEU A 204 2.28 -17.38 18.56
N ASP A 205 1.47 -18.24 19.21
CA ASP A 205 1.92 -19.06 20.35
C ASP A 205 2.69 -20.30 19.88
N ASP A 206 2.12 -21.06 18.93
CA ASP A 206 2.69 -22.31 18.42
C ASP A 206 3.26 -22.23 17.00
N HIS A 207 3.09 -21.06 16.34
CA HIS A 207 3.55 -20.76 14.97
C HIS A 207 2.91 -21.65 13.89
N SER A 208 1.77 -22.25 14.21
CA SER A 208 0.98 -22.99 13.23
C SER A 208 0.35 -22.02 12.21
N VAL A 209 0.31 -22.46 10.97
CA VAL A 209 -0.27 -21.70 9.84
C VAL A 209 -1.47 -22.45 9.31
N THR A 210 -2.56 -21.73 9.15
CA THR A 210 -3.76 -22.21 8.46
C THR A 210 -3.96 -21.36 7.22
N ILE A 211 -4.01 -21.99 6.05
CA ILE A 211 -4.36 -21.29 4.82
C ILE A 211 -5.89 -21.22 4.77
N LEU A 212 -6.43 -20.01 4.91
CA LEU A 212 -7.88 -19.75 4.90
C LEU A 212 -8.44 -19.72 3.49
N ALA A 213 -7.68 -19.16 2.55
CA ALA A 213 -8.04 -19.09 1.15
C ALA A 213 -6.79 -19.16 0.27
N ARG A 214 -6.96 -19.62 -0.97
CA ARG A 214 -5.96 -19.66 -2.03
C ARG A 214 -6.48 -18.86 -3.22
N ASN A 215 -5.59 -18.50 -4.13
CA ASN A 215 -5.90 -17.70 -5.33
C ASN A 215 -6.55 -16.35 -4.97
N VAL A 216 -6.15 -15.76 -3.83
CA VAL A 216 -6.56 -14.42 -3.44
C VAL A 216 -5.63 -13.44 -4.11
N ASN A 217 -6.13 -12.70 -5.10
CA ASN A 217 -5.35 -11.65 -5.71
C ASN A 217 -5.19 -10.50 -4.70
N ALA A 218 -3.95 -10.05 -4.50
CA ALA A 218 -3.65 -8.96 -3.56
C ALA A 218 -4.39 -7.66 -3.92
N SER A 219 -4.61 -7.39 -5.21
CA SER A 219 -5.34 -6.22 -5.70
C SER A 219 -6.85 -6.27 -5.41
N ASP A 220 -7.43 -7.47 -5.27
CA ASP A 220 -8.86 -7.66 -5.02
C ASP A 220 -9.19 -7.78 -3.53
N LEU A 221 -8.16 -7.97 -2.70
CA LEU A 221 -8.31 -7.99 -1.25
C LEU A 221 -8.51 -6.56 -0.74
N GLN A 222 -9.66 -6.34 -0.13
CA GLN A 222 -10.01 -5.08 0.50
C GLN A 222 -9.99 -5.24 2.02
N VAL A 223 -9.51 -4.22 2.73
CA VAL A 223 -9.41 -4.23 4.20
C VAL A 223 -10.07 -2.97 4.75
N SER A 224 -10.83 -3.10 5.84
CA SER A 224 -11.44 -1.95 6.52
C SER A 224 -10.37 -1.11 7.22
N ASP A 225 -10.68 0.16 7.49
CA ASP A 225 -9.72 1.11 8.09
C ASP A 225 -9.11 0.63 9.41
N SER A 226 -9.90 -0.06 10.23
CA SER A 226 -9.40 -0.64 11.49
C SER A 226 -8.67 -1.97 11.32
N GLY A 227 -8.74 -2.61 10.13
CA GLY A 227 -8.26 -3.97 9.90
C GLY A 227 -9.14 -5.07 10.52
N LEU A 228 -10.33 -4.74 11.04
CA LEU A 228 -11.25 -5.71 11.63
C LEU A 228 -11.94 -6.58 10.59
N LEU A 229 -12.14 -6.06 9.40
CA LEU A 229 -12.78 -6.76 8.29
C LEU A 229 -11.84 -6.81 7.09
N ALA A 230 -11.84 -7.95 6.39
CA ALA A 230 -11.20 -8.10 5.10
C ALA A 230 -12.13 -8.85 4.15
N ALA A 231 -12.24 -8.41 2.91
CA ALA A 231 -13.12 -8.99 1.90
C ALA A 231 -12.36 -9.28 0.61
N TRP A 232 -12.68 -10.41 -0.02
CA TRP A 232 -12.14 -10.79 -1.33
C TRP A 232 -13.18 -11.58 -2.12
N ASN A 233 -13.00 -11.62 -3.44
CA ASN A 233 -13.78 -12.46 -4.30
C ASN A 233 -13.20 -13.89 -4.34
N ASP A 234 -14.06 -14.89 -4.19
CA ASP A 234 -13.73 -16.30 -4.37
C ASP A 234 -13.82 -16.62 -5.87
N GLU A 235 -12.70 -16.94 -6.50
CA GLU A 235 -12.63 -17.18 -7.94
C GLU A 235 -13.47 -18.38 -8.40
N ASP A 236 -13.63 -19.39 -7.55
CA ASP A 236 -14.33 -20.63 -7.89
C ASP A 236 -15.85 -20.47 -7.85
N SER A 237 -16.37 -19.75 -6.85
CA SER A 237 -17.83 -19.59 -6.65
C SER A 237 -18.38 -18.27 -7.15
N GLY A 238 -17.56 -17.23 -7.30
CA GLY A 238 -17.98 -15.87 -7.58
C GLY A 238 -18.59 -15.13 -6.37
N ASP A 239 -18.52 -15.75 -5.18
CA ASP A 239 -18.99 -15.18 -3.93
C ASP A 239 -18.02 -14.13 -3.39
N ILE A 240 -18.50 -13.28 -2.50
CA ILE A 240 -17.61 -12.47 -1.67
C ILE A 240 -17.41 -13.16 -0.34
N CYS A 241 -16.15 -13.43 0.01
CA CYS A 241 -15.72 -13.87 1.32
C CYS A 241 -15.42 -12.66 2.21
N LEU A 242 -15.91 -12.67 3.45
CA LEU A 242 -15.70 -11.61 4.44
C LEU A 242 -15.13 -12.23 5.72
N LEU A 243 -13.87 -11.93 6.03
CA LEU A 243 -13.17 -12.31 7.24
C LEU A 243 -13.38 -11.24 8.32
N ASN A 244 -13.81 -11.67 9.50
CA ASN A 244 -13.69 -10.87 10.70
C ASN A 244 -12.41 -11.27 11.43
N THR A 245 -11.41 -10.38 11.46
CA THR A 245 -10.08 -10.66 12.03
C THR A 245 -10.12 -10.82 13.56
N SER A 246 -11.06 -10.23 14.27
CA SER A 246 -11.19 -10.38 15.72
C SER A 246 -11.69 -11.76 16.13
N THR A 247 -12.56 -12.37 15.32
CA THR A 247 -13.15 -13.68 15.59
C THR A 247 -12.48 -14.82 14.78
N GLY A 248 -11.87 -14.48 13.63
CA GLY A 248 -11.35 -15.44 12.66
C GLY A 248 -12.45 -16.14 11.83
N VAL A 249 -13.69 -15.62 11.89
CA VAL A 249 -14.81 -16.20 11.14
C VAL A 249 -14.86 -15.62 9.75
N VAL A 250 -14.97 -16.51 8.75
CA VAL A 250 -15.22 -16.14 7.35
C VAL A 250 -16.70 -16.37 7.06
N SER A 251 -17.41 -15.32 6.66
CA SER A 251 -18.77 -15.38 6.14
C SER A 251 -18.77 -15.19 4.63
N ARG A 252 -19.86 -15.57 3.95
CA ARG A 252 -19.99 -15.46 2.49
C ARG A 252 -21.21 -14.62 2.12
N ILE A 253 -21.09 -13.85 1.03
CA ILE A 253 -22.18 -13.23 0.31
C ILE A 253 -22.28 -14.02 -1.00
N GLU A 254 -23.35 -14.80 -1.13
CA GLU A 254 -23.53 -15.71 -2.25
C GLU A 254 -24.00 -14.96 -3.50
N ALA A 255 -23.40 -15.27 -4.64
CA ALA A 255 -23.81 -14.76 -5.94
C ALA A 255 -25.10 -15.47 -6.38
N GLY A 256 -26.02 -14.75 -6.99
CA GLY A 256 -27.20 -15.33 -7.63
C GLY A 256 -26.90 -16.05 -8.95
N ASP A 257 -27.87 -16.78 -9.49
CA ASP A 257 -27.70 -17.48 -10.78
C ASP A 257 -27.32 -16.52 -11.92
N GLY A 258 -26.13 -16.69 -12.48
CA GLY A 258 -25.59 -15.84 -13.55
C GLY A 258 -25.09 -14.47 -13.09
N GLU A 259 -25.11 -14.21 -11.79
CA GLU A 259 -24.53 -13.00 -11.19
C GLU A 259 -23.04 -13.15 -10.94
N VAL A 260 -22.35 -12.03 -10.94
CA VAL A 260 -20.98 -11.88 -10.49
C VAL A 260 -20.96 -10.78 -9.45
N LEU A 261 -20.47 -11.08 -8.27
CA LEU A 261 -20.24 -10.10 -7.22
C LEU A 261 -18.82 -9.53 -7.35
N LYS A 262 -18.67 -8.27 -6.99
CA LYS A 262 -17.36 -7.62 -6.96
C LYS A 262 -17.20 -6.82 -5.67
N THR A 263 -16.14 -7.10 -4.92
CA THR A 263 -15.69 -6.28 -3.80
C THR A 263 -15.17 -4.95 -4.35
N LEU A 264 -15.65 -3.82 -3.83
CA LEU A 264 -15.31 -2.48 -4.30
C LEU A 264 -14.46 -1.71 -3.30
N GLY A 265 -14.53 -2.08 -2.01
CA GLY A 265 -13.76 -1.47 -0.94
C GLY A 265 -14.54 -1.35 0.36
N PHE A 266 -13.95 -0.64 1.30
CA PHE A 266 -14.59 -0.27 2.56
C PHE A 266 -14.70 1.25 2.67
N MET A 267 -15.71 1.69 3.37
CA MET A 267 -15.82 3.05 3.87
C MET A 267 -15.97 2.96 5.38
N GLU A 268 -14.91 3.32 6.09
CA GLU A 268 -14.73 2.97 7.51
C GLU A 268 -14.81 1.44 7.69
N GLU A 269 -15.85 0.93 8.34
CA GLU A 269 -16.07 -0.50 8.57
C GLU A 269 -17.18 -1.10 7.68
N ASP A 270 -17.79 -0.29 6.82
CA ASP A 270 -18.87 -0.74 5.95
C ASP A 270 -18.34 -1.24 4.61
N LEU A 271 -18.66 -2.49 4.26
CA LEU A 271 -18.26 -3.10 2.99
C LEU A 271 -19.11 -2.54 1.85
N ILE A 272 -18.45 -2.10 0.80
CA ILE A 272 -19.07 -1.69 -0.46
C ILE A 272 -18.81 -2.79 -1.49
N TYR A 273 -19.87 -3.32 -2.08
CA TYR A 273 -19.77 -4.33 -3.12
C TYR A 273 -20.78 -4.10 -4.22
N GLY A 274 -20.53 -4.65 -5.38
CA GLY A 274 -21.40 -4.56 -6.55
C GLY A 274 -21.86 -5.91 -7.05
N ALA A 275 -23.00 -5.93 -7.74
CA ALA A 275 -23.51 -7.08 -8.45
C ALA A 275 -23.67 -6.75 -9.93
N GLY A 276 -23.23 -7.66 -10.80
CA GLY A 276 -23.34 -7.60 -12.26
C GLY A 276 -23.74 -8.96 -12.82
N TYR A 277 -23.97 -9.03 -14.12
CA TYR A 277 -24.24 -10.30 -14.79
C TYR A 277 -23.00 -10.74 -15.60
N SER A 278 -22.66 -12.01 -15.54
CA SER A 278 -21.55 -12.59 -16.33
C SER A 278 -21.73 -12.39 -17.84
N SER A 279 -22.99 -12.32 -18.30
CA SER A 279 -23.33 -12.04 -19.71
C SER A 279 -23.03 -10.60 -20.15
N ASP A 280 -22.78 -9.68 -19.22
CA ASP A 280 -22.52 -8.27 -19.50
C ASP A 280 -21.01 -7.94 -19.49
N ILE A 281 -20.15 -8.91 -19.19
CA ILE A 281 -18.69 -8.75 -19.28
C ILE A 281 -18.31 -8.41 -20.72
N TYR A 282 -17.45 -7.40 -20.89
CA TYR A 282 -16.93 -6.99 -22.20
C TYR A 282 -15.47 -6.57 -22.11
N THR A 283 -14.80 -6.58 -23.24
CA THR A 283 -13.43 -6.07 -23.35
C THR A 283 -13.47 -4.64 -23.88
N ASP A 284 -12.84 -3.71 -23.20
CA ASP A 284 -12.74 -2.31 -23.63
C ASP A 284 -11.76 -2.14 -24.82
N GLN A 285 -11.60 -0.89 -25.28
CA GLN A 285 -10.71 -0.58 -26.41
C GLN A 285 -9.21 -0.78 -26.07
N ALA A 286 -8.86 -0.79 -24.78
CA ALA A 286 -7.49 -1.04 -24.30
C ALA A 286 -7.20 -2.55 -24.13
N GLY A 287 -8.19 -3.42 -24.36
CA GLY A 287 -8.07 -4.87 -24.19
C GLY A 287 -8.34 -5.33 -22.77
N LYS A 288 -8.80 -4.46 -21.87
CA LYS A 288 -9.11 -4.76 -20.47
C LYS A 288 -10.52 -5.35 -20.37
N GLU A 289 -10.65 -6.42 -19.60
CA GLU A 289 -11.97 -6.98 -19.24
C GLU A 289 -12.68 -6.08 -18.26
N MET A 290 -13.91 -5.74 -18.56
CA MET A 290 -14.77 -4.86 -17.78
C MET A 290 -16.04 -5.59 -17.34
N GLN A 291 -16.36 -5.49 -16.05
CA GLN A 291 -17.58 -6.03 -15.45
C GLN A 291 -18.55 -4.89 -15.09
N PRO A 292 -19.58 -4.64 -15.90
CA PRO A 292 -20.60 -3.67 -15.55
C PRO A 292 -21.48 -4.17 -14.40
N LEU A 293 -21.65 -3.33 -13.38
CA LEU A 293 -22.45 -3.64 -12.20
C LEU A 293 -23.81 -2.97 -12.29
N TYR A 294 -24.87 -3.73 -12.15
CA TYR A 294 -26.23 -3.21 -12.19
C TYR A 294 -26.63 -2.59 -10.84
N CYS A 295 -25.96 -3.01 -9.74
CA CYS A 295 -26.27 -2.60 -8.39
C CYS A 295 -24.99 -2.39 -7.58
N VAL A 296 -25.01 -1.42 -6.65
CA VAL A 296 -24.00 -1.20 -5.62
C VAL A 296 -24.67 -1.26 -4.25
N THR A 297 -24.12 -2.05 -3.33
CA THR A 297 -24.67 -2.29 -1.99
C THR A 297 -23.66 -1.88 -0.93
N ILE A 298 -24.14 -1.25 0.13
CA ILE A 298 -23.39 -0.93 1.35
C ILE A 298 -23.88 -1.88 2.45
N ARG A 299 -22.94 -2.66 3.01
CA ARG A 299 -23.18 -3.63 4.08
C ARG A 299 -22.46 -3.21 5.34
N ASP A 300 -23.18 -3.13 6.44
CA ASP A 300 -22.61 -2.76 7.74
C ASP A 300 -21.75 -3.89 8.35
N GLN A 301 -21.02 -3.53 9.40
CA GLN A 301 -20.19 -4.45 10.17
C GLN A 301 -20.96 -5.64 10.76
N ALA A 302 -22.25 -5.50 10.99
CA ALA A 302 -23.12 -6.57 11.49
C ALA A 302 -23.57 -7.55 10.39
N GLY A 303 -23.17 -7.30 9.12
CA GLY A 303 -23.50 -8.12 7.97
C GLY A 303 -24.89 -7.84 7.38
N LYS A 304 -25.46 -6.65 7.65
CA LYS A 304 -26.73 -6.24 7.11
C LYS A 304 -26.55 -5.25 5.96
N ASP A 305 -27.25 -5.47 4.85
CA ASP A 305 -27.33 -4.51 3.75
C ASP A 305 -28.13 -3.28 4.19
N VAL A 306 -27.42 -2.17 4.40
CA VAL A 306 -28.02 -0.91 4.90
C VAL A 306 -28.53 -0.01 3.77
N ARG A 307 -27.87 -0.08 2.60
CA ARG A 307 -28.30 0.65 1.40
C ARG A 307 -27.99 -0.14 0.14
N GLN A 308 -28.86 -0.02 -0.85
CA GLN A 308 -28.73 -0.63 -2.16
C GLN A 308 -29.09 0.40 -3.22
N PHE A 309 -28.22 0.56 -4.22
CA PHE A 309 -28.36 1.52 -5.31
C PHE A 309 -28.47 0.76 -6.63
N GLU A 310 -29.66 0.74 -7.18
CA GLU A 310 -29.98 0.08 -8.45
C GLU A 310 -29.77 1.05 -9.62
N TYR A 311 -28.87 0.69 -10.56
CA TYR A 311 -28.49 1.51 -11.71
C TYR A 311 -29.15 1.03 -13.01
N SER A 312 -29.40 -0.26 -13.16
CA SER A 312 -30.00 -0.83 -14.38
C SER A 312 -31.39 -0.27 -14.68
N SER A 313 -32.17 0.05 -13.63
CA SER A 313 -33.45 0.68 -13.77
C SER A 313 -33.40 2.06 -14.44
N LYS A 314 -32.23 2.71 -14.41
CA LYS A 314 -31.92 3.99 -15.05
C LYS A 314 -31.24 3.82 -16.41
N GLY A 315 -31.07 2.57 -16.88
CA GLY A 315 -30.31 2.24 -18.10
C GLY A 315 -28.81 2.47 -17.97
N LYS A 316 -28.30 2.49 -16.74
CA LYS A 316 -26.88 2.70 -16.43
C LYS A 316 -26.31 1.49 -15.70
N TYR A 317 -24.99 1.37 -15.74
CA TYR A 317 -24.22 0.34 -15.02
C TYR A 317 -22.95 0.97 -14.49
N VAL A 318 -22.45 0.51 -13.34
CA VAL A 318 -21.20 1.00 -12.76
C VAL A 318 -20.05 0.17 -13.30
N SER A 319 -19.04 0.83 -13.87
CA SER A 319 -17.83 0.20 -14.43
C SER A 319 -16.57 0.46 -13.59
N GLY A 320 -16.64 1.45 -12.69
CA GLY A 320 -15.53 1.77 -11.79
C GLY A 320 -16.01 2.46 -10.54
N VAL A 321 -15.28 2.26 -9.45
CA VAL A 321 -15.59 2.85 -8.14
C VAL A 321 -14.29 3.36 -7.52
N THR A 322 -14.33 4.57 -6.98
CA THR A 322 -13.26 5.15 -6.17
C THR A 322 -13.87 5.67 -4.86
N ILE A 323 -13.35 5.19 -3.74
CA ILE A 323 -13.81 5.60 -2.42
C ILE A 323 -12.85 6.65 -1.90
N VAL A 324 -13.35 7.85 -1.57
CA VAL A 324 -12.56 8.96 -1.04
C VAL A 324 -13.26 9.50 0.20
N GLU A 325 -12.67 9.28 1.34
CA GLU A 325 -13.27 9.68 2.64
C GLU A 325 -14.75 9.27 2.74
N ASN A 326 -15.66 10.23 2.69
CA ASN A 326 -17.11 10.02 2.84
C ASN A 326 -17.87 10.00 1.50
N ARG A 327 -17.16 9.78 0.39
CA ARG A 327 -17.73 9.82 -0.96
C ARG A 327 -17.30 8.62 -1.77
N ILE A 328 -18.26 8.03 -2.47
CA ILE A 328 -18.04 6.99 -3.45
C ILE A 328 -18.22 7.61 -4.83
N ASP A 329 -17.15 7.82 -5.55
CA ASP A 329 -17.20 8.29 -6.95
C ASP A 329 -17.37 7.09 -7.88
N LEU A 330 -18.36 7.17 -8.75
CA LEU A 330 -18.73 6.10 -9.66
C LEU A 330 -18.40 6.49 -11.09
N THR A 331 -17.82 5.57 -11.84
CA THR A 331 -17.76 5.65 -13.30
C THR A 331 -18.89 4.81 -13.86
N CYS A 332 -19.72 5.38 -14.73
CA CYS A 332 -20.89 4.70 -15.26
C CYS A 332 -20.77 4.48 -16.76
N VAL A 333 -21.38 3.39 -17.22
CA VAL A 333 -21.57 3.03 -18.64
C VAL A 333 -23.02 2.71 -18.92
N ALA A 334 -23.42 2.82 -20.18
CA ALA A 334 -24.75 2.43 -20.66
C ALA A 334 -24.60 1.53 -21.90
N LYS A 335 -25.54 0.59 -22.05
CA LYS A 335 -25.58 -0.29 -23.21
C LYS A 335 -26.33 0.40 -24.34
N ALA A 336 -25.67 0.62 -25.47
CA ALA A 336 -26.27 1.22 -26.66
C ALA A 336 -27.19 0.21 -27.37
N SER A 337 -28.00 0.70 -28.33
CA SER A 337 -28.95 -0.12 -29.06
C SER A 337 -28.29 -1.20 -29.96
N ASP A 338 -27.03 -1.02 -30.31
CA ASP A 338 -26.22 -1.99 -31.06
C ASP A 338 -25.50 -3.01 -30.14
N GLY A 339 -25.71 -2.91 -28.82
CA GLY A 339 -25.10 -3.78 -27.81
C GLY A 339 -23.73 -3.33 -27.33
N SER A 340 -23.17 -2.25 -27.88
CA SER A 340 -21.89 -1.68 -27.42
C SER A 340 -22.05 -0.92 -26.08
N TRP A 341 -20.94 -0.84 -25.32
CA TRP A 341 -20.90 -0.07 -24.08
C TRP A 341 -20.34 1.33 -24.34
N GLN A 342 -20.97 2.34 -23.76
CA GLN A 342 -20.60 3.75 -23.90
C GLN A 342 -20.56 4.42 -22.53
N GLU A 343 -19.71 5.43 -22.37
CA GLU A 343 -19.66 6.24 -21.14
C GLU A 343 -21.02 6.88 -20.84
N ALA A 344 -21.40 6.88 -19.59
CA ALA A 344 -22.62 7.47 -19.08
C ALA A 344 -22.31 8.46 -17.95
N LEU A 345 -23.27 9.37 -17.68
CA LEU A 345 -23.13 10.35 -16.62
C LEU A 345 -23.03 9.67 -15.25
N SER A 346 -21.95 9.96 -14.56
CA SER A 346 -21.65 9.45 -13.21
C SER A 346 -22.37 10.27 -12.14
N GLU A 347 -22.80 9.59 -11.08
CA GLU A 347 -23.44 10.22 -9.93
C GLU A 347 -22.72 9.72 -8.66
N PRO A 348 -22.08 10.59 -7.87
CA PRO A 348 -21.42 10.15 -6.65
C PRO A 348 -22.44 9.77 -5.58
N ILE A 349 -22.12 8.78 -4.76
CA ILE A 349 -22.84 8.47 -3.53
C ILE A 349 -22.13 9.23 -2.41
N THR A 350 -22.84 10.14 -1.74
CA THR A 350 -22.32 10.86 -0.58
C THR A 350 -22.87 10.26 0.70
N TYR A 351 -21.99 10.00 1.63
CA TYR A 351 -22.31 9.59 2.98
C TYR A 351 -22.12 10.80 3.91
N THR A 352 -23.14 11.18 4.64
CA THR A 352 -23.03 12.23 5.67
C THR A 352 -22.54 11.59 6.96
N SER A 353 -21.24 11.36 7.09
CA SER A 353 -20.64 11.23 8.40
C SER A 353 -20.34 12.62 8.98
N GLU A 354 -20.14 12.71 10.29
CA GLU A 354 -19.68 13.93 10.92
C GLU A 354 -18.35 14.33 10.27
N THR A 355 -18.23 15.58 9.82
CA THR A 355 -17.03 16.12 9.19
C THR A 355 -15.88 16.04 10.18
N HIS A 356 -15.06 14.99 10.10
CA HIS A 356 -13.78 14.98 10.78
C HIS A 356 -12.87 16.00 10.07
N THR A 357 -12.51 17.04 10.79
CA THR A 357 -11.51 17.99 10.31
C THR A 357 -10.17 17.29 10.36
N ASN A 358 -9.67 16.86 9.21
CA ASN A 358 -8.33 16.28 9.12
C ASN A 358 -7.30 17.25 9.66
N LEU A 359 -6.72 16.95 10.82
CA LEU A 359 -5.69 17.75 11.47
C LEU A 359 -4.35 17.58 10.72
N LEU A 360 -4.11 16.38 10.18
CA LEU A 360 -2.90 16.02 9.49
C LEU A 360 -3.19 15.80 8.00
N LYS A 361 -2.54 16.61 7.15
CA LYS A 361 -2.78 16.59 5.70
C LYS A 361 -1.47 16.69 4.93
N LEU A 362 -1.26 15.77 3.99
CA LEU A 362 -0.20 15.91 2.98
C LEU A 362 -0.62 16.94 1.94
N SER A 363 0.29 17.81 1.59
CA SER A 363 0.09 18.82 0.55
C SER A 363 1.39 19.07 -0.21
N THR A 364 1.26 19.60 -1.42
CA THR A 364 2.39 20.03 -2.23
C THR A 364 2.50 21.54 -2.13
N VAL A 365 3.68 22.02 -1.78
CA VAL A 365 4.01 23.45 -1.74
C VAL A 365 4.96 23.75 -2.86
N TYR A 366 4.65 24.78 -3.67
CA TYR A 366 5.55 25.24 -4.72
C TYR A 366 6.55 26.25 -4.15
N ASP A 367 7.82 25.99 -4.38
CA ASP A 367 8.94 26.89 -4.12
C ASP A 367 9.67 27.19 -5.42
N GLU A 368 10.12 28.45 -5.63
CA GLU A 368 10.80 28.86 -6.87
C GLU A 368 12.15 28.17 -7.09
N VAL A 369 12.81 27.76 -5.99
CA VAL A 369 14.13 27.10 -6.02
C VAL A 369 13.97 25.57 -6.08
N HIS A 370 13.13 25.02 -5.23
CA HIS A 370 12.95 23.58 -5.03
C HIS A 370 11.76 23.00 -5.79
N ARG A 371 10.93 23.84 -6.42
CA ARG A 371 9.71 23.48 -7.15
C ARG A 371 8.65 22.88 -6.23
N ASN A 372 8.17 21.66 -6.51
CA ASN A 372 7.12 21.01 -5.71
C ASN A 372 7.74 20.24 -4.55
N GLU A 373 7.52 20.69 -3.35
CA GLU A 373 7.89 19.99 -2.12
C GLU A 373 6.66 19.35 -1.48
N TYR A 374 6.82 18.13 -0.97
CA TYR A 374 5.79 17.49 -0.17
C TYR A 374 5.92 17.94 1.29
N VAL A 375 4.79 18.33 1.86
CA VAL A 375 4.72 18.83 3.23
C VAL A 375 3.52 18.20 3.94
N LEU A 376 3.77 17.62 5.09
CA LEU A 376 2.72 17.14 5.99
C LEU A 376 2.39 18.27 6.98
N THR A 377 1.18 18.83 6.89
CA THR A 377 0.71 19.89 7.75
C THR A 377 -0.12 19.33 8.90
N TYR A 378 0.13 19.86 10.12
CA TYR A 378 -0.64 19.57 11.29
C TYR A 378 -1.41 20.82 11.74
N GLY A 379 -2.73 20.71 11.88
CA GLY A 379 -3.60 21.82 12.24
C GLY A 379 -3.55 22.26 13.72
N GLY A 380 -2.81 21.53 14.55
CA GLY A 380 -2.66 21.81 15.98
C GLY A 380 -1.44 22.67 16.30
N ASN A 381 -1.35 23.12 17.54
CA ASN A 381 -0.18 23.85 18.04
C ASN A 381 0.98 22.89 18.33
N ILE A 382 2.00 22.91 17.50
CA ILE A 382 3.25 22.21 17.78
C ILE A 382 4.03 22.96 18.85
N ARG A 383 4.51 22.26 19.87
CA ARG A 383 5.37 22.85 20.89
C ARG A 383 6.69 23.27 20.26
N LYS A 384 7.00 24.58 20.33
CA LYS A 384 8.32 25.09 19.94
C LYS A 384 9.36 24.55 20.94
N GLY A 385 10.28 23.74 20.47
CA GLY A 385 11.37 23.15 21.25
C GLY A 385 12.28 22.32 20.36
N SER A 386 13.44 21.93 20.89
CA SER A 386 14.32 21.01 20.15
C SER A 386 13.63 19.67 19.94
N MET A 387 13.67 19.17 18.72
CA MET A 387 13.14 17.86 18.38
C MET A 387 13.91 16.76 19.12
N LYS A 388 13.21 15.88 19.80
CA LYS A 388 13.79 14.70 20.44
C LYS A 388 13.99 13.61 19.39
N GLN A 389 15.14 12.96 19.40
CA GLN A 389 15.49 11.88 18.47
C GLN A 389 16.04 10.68 19.26
N PRO A 390 15.17 9.91 19.92
CA PRO A 390 15.60 8.74 20.65
C PRO A 390 15.99 7.61 19.70
N ASN A 391 17.04 6.86 20.06
CA ASN A 391 17.38 5.64 19.37
C ASN A 391 16.38 4.55 19.72
N VAL A 392 15.80 3.92 18.71
CA VAL A 392 14.94 2.75 18.85
C VAL A 392 15.80 1.53 19.11
N ARG A 393 15.36 0.64 19.99
CA ARG A 393 16.03 -0.61 20.30
C ARG A 393 15.31 -1.77 19.63
N LEU A 394 16.06 -2.59 18.91
CA LEU A 394 15.58 -3.86 18.42
C LEU A 394 15.54 -4.85 19.58
N VAL A 395 14.40 -5.43 19.84
CA VAL A 395 14.21 -6.51 20.82
C VAL A 395 14.04 -7.81 20.03
N LEU A 396 14.93 -8.76 20.29
CA LEU A 396 14.78 -10.09 19.71
C LEU A 396 13.66 -10.80 20.50
N TYR A 397 12.53 -10.97 19.85
CA TYR A 397 11.45 -11.80 20.37
C TYR A 397 11.86 -13.27 20.34
N GLU A 398 11.88 -13.93 21.51
CA GLU A 398 12.28 -15.35 21.61
C GLU A 398 11.36 -16.27 20.78
N GLY A 399 10.14 -15.84 20.54
CA GLY A 399 9.14 -16.48 19.70
C GLY A 399 9.32 -16.28 18.19
N SER A 400 10.18 -15.34 17.74
CA SER A 400 10.35 -15.09 16.29
C SER A 400 10.75 -16.36 15.53
N ARG A 401 9.95 -16.73 14.55
CA ARG A 401 10.04 -17.99 13.80
C ARG A 401 9.98 -17.73 12.30
N ILE A 402 10.50 -18.72 11.57
CA ILE A 402 10.24 -18.84 10.14
C ILE A 402 8.89 -19.52 9.99
N VAL A 403 8.02 -18.87 9.22
CA VAL A 403 6.66 -19.35 8.92
C VAL A 403 6.64 -19.79 7.47
N ASP A 404 6.17 -21.03 7.23
CA ASP A 404 6.00 -21.54 5.88
C ASP A 404 4.61 -21.12 5.37
N ALA A 405 4.59 -20.28 4.34
CA ALA A 405 3.36 -19.81 3.69
C ALA A 405 2.76 -20.80 2.69
N GLY A 406 3.42 -21.94 2.46
CA GLY A 406 3.06 -22.87 1.39
C GLY A 406 3.47 -22.37 0.00
N ASP A 407 3.02 -23.08 -1.03
CA ASP A 407 3.31 -22.71 -2.42
C ASP A 407 2.49 -21.51 -2.86
N ALA A 408 3.10 -20.64 -3.68
CA ALA A 408 2.41 -19.52 -4.33
C ALA A 408 1.25 -20.04 -5.19
N SER A 409 0.08 -19.40 -5.06
CA SER A 409 -1.13 -19.80 -5.79
C SER A 409 -1.46 -18.86 -6.95
N VAL A 410 -1.09 -17.60 -6.89
CA VAL A 410 -1.36 -16.62 -7.94
C VAL A 410 -0.21 -16.57 -8.93
N LYS A 411 -0.56 -16.59 -10.22
CA LYS A 411 0.38 -16.37 -11.32
C LYS A 411 0.27 -14.93 -11.76
N GLN A 412 1.36 -14.21 -11.67
CA GLN A 412 1.46 -12.85 -12.14
C GLN A 412 2.49 -12.75 -13.27
N TYR A 413 2.26 -11.80 -14.19
CA TYR A 413 3.21 -11.45 -15.24
C TYR A 413 3.85 -10.10 -14.85
N LEU A 414 5.16 -10.09 -14.60
CA LEU A 414 5.89 -8.87 -14.30
C LEU A 414 6.49 -8.27 -15.56
N ALA A 415 6.17 -7.03 -15.85
CA ALA A 415 6.79 -6.26 -16.92
C ALA A 415 7.84 -5.31 -16.34
N TYR A 416 9.07 -5.43 -16.82
CA TYR A 416 10.19 -4.59 -16.42
C TYR A 416 10.47 -3.53 -17.49
N ARG A 417 10.53 -2.28 -17.08
CA ARG A 417 10.92 -1.17 -17.95
C ARG A 417 12.44 -0.94 -17.93
N TYR A 418 12.90 -0.15 -18.90
CA TYR A 418 14.33 0.18 -19.04
C TYR A 418 14.90 0.94 -17.83
N ASP A 419 14.08 1.61 -17.07
CA ASP A 419 14.43 2.35 -15.85
C ASP A 419 14.52 1.45 -14.61
N GLY A 420 14.21 0.14 -14.76
CA GLY A 420 14.23 -0.85 -13.68
C GLY A 420 12.94 -0.87 -12.85
N SER A 421 11.94 -0.04 -13.19
CA SER A 421 10.60 -0.20 -12.62
C SER A 421 9.95 -1.48 -13.12
N ALA A 422 9.11 -2.08 -12.28
CA ALA A 422 8.32 -3.26 -12.63
C ALA A 422 6.87 -3.06 -12.18
N GLU A 423 5.96 -3.68 -12.89
CA GLU A 423 4.53 -3.68 -12.56
C GLU A 423 3.96 -5.07 -12.83
N GLY A 424 3.03 -5.50 -11.96
CA GLY A 424 2.37 -6.81 -12.04
C GLY A 424 1.08 -6.74 -12.85
N PHE A 425 0.81 -7.80 -13.63
CA PHE A 425 -0.38 -7.91 -14.47
C PHE A 425 -0.96 -9.32 -14.38
N GLU A 426 -2.27 -9.43 -14.49
CA GLU A 426 -2.97 -10.72 -14.49
C GLU A 426 -2.80 -11.45 -15.83
N THR A 427 -2.62 -10.71 -16.92
CA THR A 427 -2.49 -11.28 -18.27
C THR A 427 -1.16 -10.92 -18.92
N LEU A 428 -0.63 -11.86 -19.72
CA LEU A 428 0.56 -11.62 -20.54
C LEU A 428 0.37 -10.45 -21.51
N THR A 429 -0.86 -10.26 -22.02
CA THR A 429 -1.17 -9.20 -22.98
C THR A 429 -0.99 -7.82 -22.36
N GLU A 430 -1.49 -7.60 -21.15
CA GLU A 430 -1.32 -6.36 -20.41
C GLU A 430 0.15 -6.09 -20.09
N ALA A 431 0.87 -7.10 -19.60
CA ALA A 431 2.29 -7.01 -19.31
C ALA A 431 3.12 -6.60 -20.55
N VAL A 432 2.81 -7.17 -21.71
CA VAL A 432 3.50 -6.85 -22.98
C VAL A 432 3.15 -5.44 -23.49
N GLN A 433 1.93 -4.97 -23.27
CA GLN A 433 1.53 -3.61 -23.64
C GLN A 433 2.21 -2.54 -22.78
N TYR A 434 2.47 -2.85 -21.51
CA TYR A 434 3.14 -1.97 -20.58
C TYR A 434 4.66 -1.90 -20.85
N ALA A 435 5.32 -3.02 -21.15
CA ALA A 435 6.78 -3.13 -21.36
C ALA A 435 7.24 -2.43 -22.65
#